data_9adf8a6d5f8ca3976a0202070f14ebb5
#
_entry.id   9adf8a6d5f8ca3976a0202070f14ebb5
#
_cell.length_a   1.000
_cell.length_b   1.000
_cell.length_c   1.000
_cell.angle_alpha   90.00
_cell.angle_beta   90.00
_cell.angle_gamma   90.00
#
_symmetry.space_group_name_H-M   'P 1'
#
loop_
_entity.id
_entity.type
_entity.pdbx_description
1 polymer ?
#
loop_
_entity_poly.entity_id
_entity_poly.type
_entity_poly.pdbx_seq_one_letter_code
_entity_poly.pdbx_strand_id
1 'polypeptide(L)'
;MKETQINRATVADLDAILGQTFPVLDHGHIRLIDYMGDDAAIVQAARVSYGAGTKQVHEDRGLIRYLLRNAHTTPFEMCKLKLHVRVPMDCWRQWIRHRTASVNEYSTRYSEAIADQQGTLPGEWRLQTALNKQGSEGFLDIKDGELLTAEEEVFHRSATALYQSRIDRGVAREQARKDLPLST
;
A
#
# COMPACT_ATOMS: atom_id res chain seq x y z
N MET A 1 19.98 -40.11 0.53
CA MET A 1 18.79 -39.42 0.03
C MET A 1 19.08 -38.97 -1.38
N LYS A 2 18.16 -39.20 -2.34
CA LYS A 2 18.34 -38.61 -3.67
C LYS A 2 18.11 -37.11 -3.58
N GLU A 3 19.06 -36.30 -3.99
CA GLU A 3 18.87 -34.87 -4.12
C GLU A 3 17.75 -34.62 -5.14
N THR A 4 16.66 -34.02 -4.71
CA THR A 4 15.58 -33.59 -5.60
C THR A 4 15.83 -32.14 -5.94
N GLN A 5 16.07 -31.85 -7.20
CA GLN A 5 16.17 -30.48 -7.69
C GLN A 5 14.82 -29.79 -7.50
N ILE A 6 14.80 -28.72 -6.71
CA ILE A 6 13.60 -27.91 -6.47
C ILE A 6 13.64 -26.69 -7.38
N ASN A 7 12.63 -26.51 -8.21
CA ASN A 7 12.46 -25.30 -9.01
C ASN A 7 11.67 -24.26 -8.20
N ARG A 8 12.00 -22.98 -8.41
CA ARG A 8 11.22 -21.89 -7.85
C ARG A 8 9.79 -21.95 -8.41
N ALA A 9 8.78 -21.81 -7.54
CA ALA A 9 7.39 -21.65 -7.97
C ALA A 9 7.24 -20.35 -8.77
N THR A 10 6.52 -20.41 -9.88
CA THR A 10 6.20 -19.26 -10.75
C THR A 10 4.70 -19.18 -10.97
N VAL A 11 4.19 -17.95 -11.06
CA VAL A 11 2.78 -17.64 -11.33
C VAL A 11 2.74 -16.77 -12.58
N ALA A 12 2.28 -17.34 -13.71
CA ALA A 12 2.32 -16.67 -15.01
C ALA A 12 1.68 -15.28 -15.02
N ASP A 13 0.54 -15.12 -14.31
CA ASP A 13 -0.15 -13.83 -14.21
C ASP A 13 0.66 -12.79 -13.43
N LEU A 14 1.42 -13.20 -12.40
CA LEU A 14 2.31 -12.31 -11.66
C LEU A 14 3.56 -11.99 -12.48
N ASP A 15 4.12 -12.97 -13.18
CA ASP A 15 5.26 -12.77 -14.07
C ASP A 15 4.94 -11.76 -15.17
N ALA A 16 3.72 -11.80 -15.70
CA ALA A 16 3.25 -10.87 -16.74
C ALA A 16 3.18 -9.40 -16.28
N ILE A 17 3.02 -9.15 -14.99
CA ILE A 17 2.90 -7.80 -14.43
C ILE A 17 4.13 -7.33 -13.64
N LEU A 18 5.19 -8.14 -13.59
CA LEU A 18 6.44 -7.76 -12.91
C LEU A 18 6.99 -6.44 -13.47
N GLY A 19 7.23 -5.48 -12.59
CA GLY A 19 7.75 -4.17 -12.95
C GLY A 19 6.72 -3.22 -13.61
N GLN A 20 5.53 -3.70 -13.94
CA GLN A 20 4.48 -2.85 -14.50
C GLN A 20 3.94 -1.90 -13.43
N THR A 21 3.77 -0.63 -13.78
CA THR A 21 3.22 0.39 -12.90
C THR A 21 1.72 0.50 -13.12
N PHE A 22 0.95 0.38 -12.05
CA PHE A 22 -0.49 0.60 -12.02
C PHE A 22 -0.76 1.94 -11.35
N PRO A 23 -1.23 2.97 -12.08
CA PRO A 23 -1.54 4.27 -11.48
C PRO A 23 -2.73 4.16 -10.54
N VAL A 24 -2.70 4.95 -9.47
CA VAL A 24 -3.78 5.06 -8.48
C VAL A 24 -4.03 6.54 -8.24
N LEU A 25 -5.23 7.00 -8.54
CA LEU A 25 -5.60 8.42 -8.49
C LEU A 25 -4.61 9.31 -9.27
N ASP A 26 -4.19 10.44 -8.71
CA ASP A 26 -3.40 11.47 -9.40
C ASP A 26 -1.93 11.08 -9.51
N HIS A 27 -1.29 10.91 -8.37
CA HIS A 27 0.17 10.73 -8.24
C HIS A 27 0.56 9.37 -7.66
N GLY A 28 -0.41 8.58 -7.20
CA GLY A 28 -0.20 7.28 -6.61
C GLY A 28 0.13 6.20 -7.64
N HIS A 29 0.81 5.16 -7.21
CA HIS A 29 0.97 3.95 -8.00
C HIS A 29 1.29 2.73 -7.16
N ILE A 30 1.03 1.56 -7.74
CA ILE A 30 1.46 0.26 -7.23
C ILE A 30 2.24 -0.44 -8.34
N ARG A 31 3.34 -1.09 -7.97
CA ARG A 31 4.14 -1.91 -8.88
C ARG A 31 4.61 -3.18 -8.17
N LEU A 32 4.39 -4.32 -8.78
CA LEU A 32 4.93 -5.59 -8.30
C LEU A 32 6.43 -5.67 -8.64
N ILE A 33 7.27 -5.83 -7.62
CA ILE A 33 8.73 -5.92 -7.78
C ILE A 33 9.21 -7.36 -7.75
N ASP A 34 8.60 -8.19 -6.89
CA ASP A 34 8.98 -9.60 -6.72
C ASP A 34 7.88 -10.32 -5.96
N TYR A 35 7.89 -11.65 -6.02
CA TYR A 35 6.97 -12.48 -5.24
C TYR A 35 7.63 -13.80 -4.87
N MET A 36 7.08 -14.46 -3.87
CA MET A 36 7.49 -15.77 -3.41
C MET A 36 6.26 -16.64 -3.17
N GLY A 37 6.28 -17.86 -3.68
CA GLY A 37 5.24 -18.85 -3.46
C GLY A 37 4.06 -18.73 -4.43
N ASP A 38 3.18 -19.70 -4.30
CA ASP A 38 1.92 -19.87 -5.04
C ASP A 38 0.90 -20.57 -4.13
N ASP A 39 -0.27 -20.89 -4.64
CA ASP A 39 -1.30 -21.63 -3.90
C ASP A 39 -0.79 -22.99 -3.41
N ALA A 40 0.10 -23.64 -4.16
CA ALA A 40 0.69 -24.93 -3.75
C ALA A 40 1.60 -24.77 -2.52
N ALA A 41 2.30 -23.65 -2.39
CA ALA A 41 3.14 -23.37 -1.22
C ALA A 41 2.30 -23.27 0.07
N ILE A 42 1.12 -22.66 0.00
CA ILE A 42 0.16 -22.59 1.12
C ILE A 42 -0.29 -23.99 1.53
N VAL A 43 -0.66 -24.79 0.54
CA VAL A 43 -1.15 -26.16 0.75
C VAL A 43 -0.05 -27.05 1.33
N GLN A 44 1.16 -26.94 0.82
CA GLN A 44 2.31 -27.67 1.35
C GLN A 44 2.59 -27.32 2.81
N ALA A 45 2.57 -26.05 3.13
CA ALA A 45 2.78 -25.58 4.50
C ALA A 45 1.72 -26.15 5.46
N ALA A 46 0.45 -26.12 5.05
CA ALA A 46 -0.64 -26.68 5.84
C ALA A 46 -0.50 -28.20 6.04
N ARG A 47 -0.01 -28.93 5.03
CA ARG A 47 0.11 -30.39 5.04
C ARG A 47 1.37 -30.92 5.72
N VAL A 48 2.36 -30.07 5.97
CA VAL A 48 3.58 -30.45 6.72
C VAL A 48 3.21 -31.13 8.05
N SER A 49 2.18 -30.64 8.72
CA SER A 49 1.70 -31.23 9.98
C SER A 49 1.18 -32.68 9.86
N TYR A 50 0.85 -33.14 8.67
CA TYR A 50 0.34 -34.48 8.41
C TYR A 50 1.34 -35.39 7.70
N GLY A 51 2.53 -34.90 7.36
CA GLY A 51 3.57 -35.67 6.68
C GLY A 51 3.19 -36.15 5.27
N ALA A 52 2.11 -35.67 4.70
CA ALA A 52 1.60 -36.05 3.39
C ALA A 52 1.74 -34.89 2.39
N GLY A 53 2.38 -35.14 1.26
CA GLY A 53 2.49 -34.14 0.16
C GLY A 53 1.14 -33.78 -0.47
N THR A 54 1.17 -32.83 -1.40
CA THR A 54 0.00 -32.35 -2.16
C THR A 54 -0.59 -33.49 -3.02
N LYS A 55 -1.89 -33.75 -2.87
CA LYS A 55 -2.53 -34.86 -3.59
C LYS A 55 -3.30 -34.46 -4.85
N GLN A 56 -4.03 -33.35 -4.87
CA GLN A 56 -4.81 -32.89 -6.05
C GLN A 56 -5.20 -31.41 -5.97
N VAL A 57 -5.22 -30.70 -7.11
CA VAL A 57 -5.53 -29.26 -7.25
C VAL A 57 -6.93 -28.86 -6.78
N HIS A 58 -7.95 -29.72 -6.98
CA HIS A 58 -9.33 -29.44 -6.55
C HIS A 58 -9.52 -29.48 -5.04
N GLU A 59 -8.84 -30.39 -4.37
CA GLU A 59 -8.82 -30.48 -2.89
C GLU A 59 -8.05 -29.30 -2.28
N ASP A 60 -7.06 -28.78 -2.99
CA ASP A 60 -6.19 -27.69 -2.54
C ASP A 60 -6.95 -26.37 -2.40
N ARG A 61 -7.82 -26.00 -3.35
CA ARG A 61 -8.69 -24.82 -3.25
C ARG A 61 -9.67 -24.92 -2.06
N GLY A 62 -10.20 -26.11 -1.81
CA GLY A 62 -11.06 -26.38 -0.64
C GLY A 62 -10.31 -26.14 0.66
N LEU A 63 -9.08 -26.62 0.74
CA LEU A 63 -8.20 -26.43 1.91
C LEU A 63 -7.86 -24.96 2.13
N ILE A 64 -7.45 -24.23 1.11
CA ILE A 64 -7.14 -22.79 1.21
C ILE A 64 -8.35 -22.02 1.74
N ARG A 65 -9.54 -22.25 1.20
CA ARG A 65 -10.78 -21.62 1.67
C ARG A 65 -11.13 -21.99 3.10
N TYR A 66 -10.88 -23.24 3.51
CA TYR A 66 -11.06 -23.69 4.88
C TYR A 66 -10.10 -22.95 5.84
N LEU A 67 -8.82 -22.86 5.49
CA LEU A 67 -7.81 -22.16 6.28
C LEU A 67 -8.17 -20.67 6.48
N LEU A 68 -8.61 -20.00 5.40
CA LEU A 68 -9.06 -18.59 5.46
C LEU A 68 -10.27 -18.42 6.39
N ARG A 69 -11.31 -19.24 6.23
CA ARG A 69 -12.52 -19.13 7.05
C ARG A 69 -12.27 -19.38 8.54
N ASN A 70 -11.28 -20.20 8.86
CA ASN A 70 -10.93 -20.53 10.24
C ASN A 70 -9.75 -19.72 10.78
N ALA A 71 -9.34 -18.65 10.07
CA ALA A 71 -8.24 -17.76 10.44
C ALA A 71 -6.91 -18.51 10.73
N HIS A 72 -6.66 -19.62 10.03
CA HIS A 72 -5.38 -20.32 10.05
C HIS A 72 -4.40 -19.60 9.13
N THR A 73 -3.74 -18.57 9.63
CA THR A 73 -2.97 -17.61 8.82
C THR A 73 -1.56 -18.07 8.47
N THR A 74 -0.91 -18.86 9.34
CA THR A 74 0.49 -19.28 9.18
C THR A 74 0.84 -19.88 7.83
N PRO A 75 0.04 -20.77 7.20
CA PRO A 75 0.35 -21.30 5.87
C PRO A 75 0.45 -20.22 4.78
N PHE A 76 -0.30 -19.11 4.91
CA PHE A 76 -0.27 -18.00 3.96
C PHE A 76 1.01 -17.18 4.04
N GLU A 77 1.76 -17.26 5.14
CA GLU A 77 3.07 -16.60 5.29
C GLU A 77 4.14 -17.18 4.37
N MET A 78 3.88 -18.34 3.75
CA MET A 78 4.72 -18.94 2.72
C MET A 78 4.61 -18.25 1.36
N CYS A 79 3.66 -17.33 1.20
CA CYS A 79 3.50 -16.47 0.04
C CYS A 79 3.76 -15.01 0.42
N LYS A 80 4.57 -14.32 -0.37
CA LYS A 80 4.90 -12.91 -0.15
C LYS A 80 4.86 -12.14 -1.45
N LEU A 81 4.40 -10.90 -1.39
CA LEU A 81 4.47 -9.93 -2.48
C LEU A 81 5.40 -8.78 -2.06
N LYS A 82 6.34 -8.44 -2.94
CA LYS A 82 7.17 -7.25 -2.77
C LYS A 82 6.65 -6.16 -3.69
N LEU A 83 6.08 -5.13 -3.08
CA LEU A 83 5.45 -4.04 -3.80
C LEU A 83 6.27 -2.75 -3.63
N HIS A 84 6.36 -1.97 -4.71
CA HIS A 84 6.71 -0.58 -4.65
C HIS A 84 5.40 0.21 -4.74
N VAL A 85 5.13 1.02 -3.73
CA VAL A 85 3.92 1.83 -3.65
C VAL A 85 4.28 3.30 -3.49
N ARG A 86 3.53 4.15 -4.14
CA ARG A 86 3.52 5.59 -3.89
C ARG A 86 2.14 5.97 -3.38
N VAL A 87 2.12 6.55 -2.20
CA VAL A 87 0.90 6.80 -1.44
C VAL A 87 1.12 8.03 -0.55
N PRO A 88 0.12 8.89 -0.34
CA PRO A 88 0.23 10.03 0.58
C PRO A 88 0.51 9.57 2.01
N MET A 89 1.15 10.45 2.80
CA MET A 89 1.57 10.13 4.16
C MET A 89 0.39 9.81 5.09
N ASP A 90 -0.75 10.47 4.95
CA ASP A 90 -1.96 10.19 5.72
C ASP A 90 -2.47 8.77 5.50
N CYS A 91 -2.56 8.33 4.25
CA CYS A 91 -2.91 6.97 3.87
C CYS A 91 -1.86 5.96 4.37
N TRP A 92 -0.57 6.28 4.20
CA TRP A 92 0.52 5.43 4.68
C TRP A 92 0.49 5.24 6.19
N ARG A 93 0.19 6.26 6.97
CA ARG A 93 0.05 6.19 8.43
C ARG A 93 -1.04 5.21 8.88
N GLN A 94 -2.08 5.03 8.09
CA GLN A 94 -3.10 4.00 8.33
C GLN A 94 -2.59 2.63 7.91
N TRP A 95 -1.99 2.53 6.73
CA TRP A 95 -1.54 1.25 6.17
C TRP A 95 -0.47 0.57 7.00
N ILE A 96 0.54 1.30 7.47
CA ILE A 96 1.66 0.76 8.28
C ILE A 96 1.20 0.12 9.61
N ARG A 97 -0.04 0.31 10.03
CA ARG A 97 -0.61 -0.36 11.21
C ARG A 97 -0.89 -1.84 10.95
N HIS A 98 -0.94 -2.30 9.73
CA HIS A 98 -1.01 -3.70 9.34
C HIS A 98 0.40 -4.32 9.41
N ARG A 99 0.71 -5.00 10.52
CA ARG A 99 2.07 -5.43 10.87
C ARG A 99 2.55 -6.71 10.20
N THR A 100 1.77 -7.32 9.32
CA THR A 100 2.16 -8.51 8.55
C THR A 100 3.08 -8.17 7.36
N ALA A 101 3.64 -6.99 7.33
CA ALA A 101 4.54 -6.50 6.29
C ALA A 101 5.87 -6.02 6.88
N SER A 102 6.95 -6.22 6.13
CA SER A 102 8.22 -5.52 6.32
C SER A 102 8.25 -4.34 5.36
N VAL A 103 8.59 -3.17 5.85
CA VAL A 103 8.52 -1.94 5.07
C VAL A 103 9.85 -1.18 5.06
N ASN A 104 10.12 -0.49 3.97
CA ASN A 104 11.19 0.48 3.85
C ASN A 104 10.64 1.70 3.13
N GLU A 105 10.94 2.89 3.65
CA GLU A 105 10.40 4.13 3.14
C GLU A 105 11.49 4.97 2.46
N TYR A 106 11.07 5.75 1.45
CA TYR A 106 11.89 6.81 0.91
C TYR A 106 12.20 7.84 1.98
N SER A 107 13.48 8.16 2.17
CA SER A 107 13.89 9.06 3.23
C SER A 107 14.04 10.50 2.74
N THR A 108 13.13 11.38 3.14
CA THR A 108 13.22 12.82 2.92
C THR A 108 14.23 13.52 3.85
N ARG A 109 15.01 12.77 4.62
CA ARG A 109 16.20 13.26 5.33
C ARG A 109 17.43 13.28 4.43
N TYR A 110 17.51 12.31 3.52
CA TYR A 110 18.65 12.16 2.59
C TYR A 110 18.38 12.74 1.22
N SER A 111 17.12 12.88 0.84
CA SER A 111 16.68 13.41 -0.44
C SER A 111 15.64 14.49 -0.22
N GLU A 112 15.43 15.36 -1.21
CA GLU A 112 14.33 16.31 -1.19
C GLU A 112 12.99 15.61 -1.24
N ALA A 113 11.99 16.15 -0.54
CA ALA A 113 10.65 15.61 -0.58
C ALA A 113 10.07 15.74 -1.99
N ILE A 114 9.37 14.70 -2.44
CA ILE A 114 8.55 14.79 -3.64
C ILE A 114 7.33 15.61 -3.22
N ALA A 115 7.24 16.84 -3.70
CA ALA A 115 6.23 17.80 -3.27
C ALA A 115 4.91 17.67 -4.06
N ASP A 116 4.52 16.45 -4.43
CA ASP A 116 3.23 16.17 -5.04
C ASP A 116 2.22 15.87 -3.92
N GLN A 117 1.27 16.75 -3.72
CA GLN A 117 0.21 16.58 -2.74
C GLN A 117 -1.05 16.02 -3.41
N GLN A 118 -1.71 15.09 -2.73
CA GLN A 118 -3.02 14.61 -3.12
C GLN A 118 -4.05 15.71 -2.89
N GLY A 119 -4.69 16.17 -3.95
CA GLY A 119 -5.79 17.12 -3.89
C GLY A 119 -7.13 16.42 -3.74
N THR A 120 -8.12 17.13 -3.21
CA THR A 120 -9.50 16.67 -3.09
C THR A 120 -10.37 17.36 -4.14
N LEU A 121 -11.03 16.61 -5.02
CA LEU A 121 -11.95 17.19 -6.00
C LEU A 121 -13.21 17.74 -5.32
N PRO A 122 -13.87 18.77 -5.90
CA PRO A 122 -15.06 19.40 -5.28
C PRO A 122 -16.16 18.44 -4.87
N GLY A 123 -16.37 17.36 -5.65
CA GLY A 123 -17.39 16.35 -5.35
C GLY A 123 -16.94 15.21 -4.44
N GLU A 124 -15.71 15.24 -3.92
CA GLU A 124 -15.13 14.16 -3.11
C GLU A 124 -15.05 14.46 -1.61
N TRP A 125 -15.44 15.67 -1.18
CA TRP A 125 -15.50 16.05 0.22
C TRP A 125 -16.62 15.31 0.93
N ARG A 126 -16.25 14.35 1.80
CA ARG A 126 -17.18 13.46 2.48
C ARG A 126 -17.61 14.03 3.82
N LEU A 127 -18.90 13.87 4.13
CA LEU A 127 -19.46 14.24 5.43
C LEU A 127 -19.13 13.21 6.50
N GLN A 128 -18.92 13.66 7.72
CA GLN A 128 -18.77 12.79 8.88
C GLN A 128 -20.10 12.11 9.20
N THR A 129 -20.13 10.77 9.31
CA THR A 129 -21.35 10.08 9.78
C THR A 129 -21.61 10.31 11.26
N ALA A 130 -22.89 10.43 11.61
CA ALA A 130 -23.31 10.58 13.00
C ALA A 130 -23.21 9.28 13.83
N LEU A 131 -23.33 8.12 13.17
CA LEU A 131 -23.41 6.82 13.84
C LEU A 131 -22.03 6.16 14.05
N ASN A 132 -21.10 6.35 13.14
CA ASN A 132 -19.78 5.74 13.19
C ASN A 132 -18.70 6.81 13.11
N LYS A 133 -18.03 7.09 14.21
CA LYS A 133 -16.97 8.11 14.30
C LYS A 133 -15.80 7.89 13.31
N GLN A 134 -15.60 6.69 12.79
CA GLN A 134 -14.57 6.36 11.81
C GLN A 134 -15.10 6.34 10.37
N GLY A 135 -16.41 6.47 10.19
CA GLY A 135 -17.06 6.41 8.89
C GLY A 135 -17.36 7.78 8.30
N SER A 136 -17.66 7.79 7.02
CA SER A 136 -18.19 8.95 6.30
C SER A 136 -19.50 8.57 5.63
N GLU A 137 -20.39 9.54 5.45
CA GLU A 137 -21.73 9.34 4.88
C GLU A 137 -22.08 10.50 3.96
N GLY A 138 -22.28 10.22 2.67
CA GLY A 138 -22.57 11.23 1.66
C GLY A 138 -21.41 12.19 1.39
N PHE A 139 -21.71 13.24 0.63
CA PHE A 139 -20.76 14.24 0.20
C PHE A 139 -21.26 15.64 0.55
N LEU A 140 -20.34 16.56 0.67
CA LEU A 140 -20.65 17.98 0.84
C LEU A 140 -21.34 18.53 -0.43
N ASP A 141 -22.07 19.63 -0.30
CA ASP A 141 -22.57 20.36 -1.45
C ASP A 141 -21.41 20.78 -2.37
N ILE A 142 -21.65 20.72 -3.68
CA ILE A 142 -20.59 20.96 -4.68
C ILE A 142 -19.97 22.36 -4.58
N LYS A 143 -20.76 23.38 -4.23
CA LYS A 143 -20.26 24.76 -4.09
C LYS A 143 -19.35 24.92 -2.89
N ASP A 144 -19.71 24.30 -1.76
CA ASP A 144 -18.86 24.28 -0.58
C ASP A 144 -17.59 23.44 -0.86
N GLY A 145 -17.74 22.36 -1.63
CA GLY A 145 -16.61 21.55 -2.09
C GLY A 145 -15.65 22.32 -2.99
N GLU A 146 -16.14 23.16 -3.90
CA GLU A 146 -15.31 24.06 -4.74
C GLU A 146 -14.50 25.04 -3.88
N LEU A 147 -15.10 25.60 -2.85
CA LEU A 147 -14.38 26.49 -1.92
C LEU A 147 -13.28 25.77 -1.16
N LEU A 148 -13.58 24.60 -0.59
CA LEU A 148 -12.60 23.81 0.16
C LEU A 148 -11.46 23.34 -0.73
N THR A 149 -11.74 22.90 -1.97
CA THR A 149 -10.71 22.53 -2.93
C THR A 149 -9.79 23.70 -3.26
N ALA A 150 -10.35 24.89 -3.47
CA ALA A 150 -9.55 26.09 -3.73
C ALA A 150 -8.68 26.49 -2.52
N GLU A 151 -9.21 26.39 -1.30
CA GLU A 151 -8.45 26.63 -0.05
C GLU A 151 -7.32 25.61 0.11
N GLU A 152 -7.58 24.32 -0.15
CA GLU A 152 -6.58 23.25 -0.11
C GLU A 152 -5.45 23.50 -1.09
N GLU A 153 -5.75 23.88 -2.33
CA GLU A 153 -4.75 24.22 -3.35
C GLU A 153 -3.86 25.40 -2.94
N VAL A 154 -4.45 26.44 -2.35
CA VAL A 154 -3.68 27.60 -1.84
C VAL A 154 -2.74 27.15 -0.74
N PHE A 155 -3.21 26.33 0.18
CA PHE A 155 -2.41 25.79 1.27
C PHE A 155 -1.27 24.92 0.75
N HIS A 156 -1.52 24.01 -0.17
CA HIS A 156 -0.52 23.13 -0.79
C HIS A 156 0.59 23.94 -1.46
N ARG A 157 0.25 24.93 -2.27
CA ARG A 157 1.23 25.83 -2.90
C ARG A 157 2.08 26.59 -1.87
N SER A 158 1.46 27.08 -0.81
CA SER A 158 2.14 27.81 0.25
C SER A 158 3.11 26.92 1.03
N ALA A 159 2.70 25.70 1.38
CA ALA A 159 3.52 24.72 2.08
C ALA A 159 4.75 24.32 1.25
N THR A 160 4.54 24.05 -0.06
CA THR A 160 5.62 23.72 -0.99
C THR A 160 6.61 24.87 -1.13
N ALA A 161 6.13 26.11 -1.31
CA ALA A 161 6.99 27.30 -1.40
C ALA A 161 7.81 27.52 -0.13
N LEU A 162 7.20 27.32 1.04
CA LEU A 162 7.90 27.40 2.33
C LEU A 162 8.98 26.33 2.46
N TYR A 163 8.67 25.09 2.09
CA TYR A 163 9.65 24.01 2.08
C TYR A 163 10.83 24.34 1.18
N GLN A 164 10.59 24.75 -0.08
CA GLN A 164 11.64 25.09 -1.03
C GLN A 164 12.49 26.26 -0.53
N SER A 165 11.87 27.31 -0.01
CA SER A 165 12.60 28.46 0.56
C SER A 165 13.54 28.07 1.71
N ARG A 166 13.18 27.06 2.50
CA ARG A 166 14.05 26.51 3.55
C ARG A 166 15.23 25.73 2.97
N ILE A 167 14.98 24.90 1.95
CA ILE A 167 16.02 24.14 1.24
C ILE A 167 17.03 25.11 0.62
N ASP A 168 16.58 26.15 -0.09
CA ASP A 168 17.42 27.13 -0.75
C ASP A 168 18.31 27.94 0.24
N ARG A 169 17.83 28.06 1.47
CA ARG A 169 18.60 28.70 2.59
C ARG A 169 19.53 27.74 3.31
N GLY A 170 19.62 26.48 2.88
CA GLY A 170 20.48 25.47 3.50
C GLY A 170 19.95 24.89 4.81
N VAL A 171 18.65 25.00 5.11
CA VAL A 171 18.06 24.38 6.28
C VAL A 171 18.10 22.86 6.12
N ALA A 172 18.44 22.13 7.18
CA ALA A 172 18.46 20.68 7.17
C ALA A 172 17.12 20.11 6.68
N ARG A 173 17.18 19.15 5.76
CA ARG A 173 15.98 18.56 5.11
C ARG A 173 14.92 18.10 6.11
N GLU A 174 15.36 17.50 7.22
CA GLU A 174 14.44 17.04 8.28
C GLU A 174 13.67 18.19 8.96
N GLN A 175 14.23 19.38 9.03
CA GLN A 175 13.55 20.56 9.52
C GLN A 175 12.73 21.26 8.43
N ALA A 176 13.27 21.32 7.22
CA ALA A 176 12.58 21.97 6.10
C ALA A 176 11.20 21.34 5.83
N ARG A 177 11.10 20.02 5.89
CA ARG A 177 9.89 19.24 5.57
C ARG A 177 8.79 19.24 6.63
N LYS A 178 9.06 19.75 7.84
CA LYS A 178 8.15 19.56 8.99
C LYS A 178 6.73 20.11 8.81
N ASP A 179 6.58 21.10 7.93
CA ASP A 179 5.30 21.77 7.67
C ASP A 179 4.69 21.36 6.31
N LEU A 180 5.20 20.30 5.66
CA LEU A 180 4.53 19.70 4.53
C LEU A 180 3.24 19.00 5.00
N PRO A 181 2.13 19.11 4.25
CA PRO A 181 0.88 18.45 4.60
C PRO A 181 1.00 16.92 4.54
N LEU A 182 0.12 16.23 5.27
CA LEU A 182 0.09 14.77 5.26
C LEU A 182 -0.37 14.17 3.91
N SER A 183 -0.96 14.98 3.06
CA SER A 183 -1.32 14.63 1.68
C SER A 183 -0.11 14.56 0.72
N THR A 184 1.11 14.82 1.23
CA THR A 184 2.37 14.73 0.47
C THR A 184 2.81 13.30 0.28
#